data_6755760beddabfcb7fc58029081a0f75
#
_entry.id   6755760beddabfcb7fc58029081a0f75
#
_cell.length_a   1.000
_cell.length_b   1.000
_cell.length_c   1.000
_cell.angle_alpha   90.00
_cell.angle_beta   90.00
_cell.angle_gamma   90.00
#
_symmetry.space_group_name_H-M   'P 1'
#
loop_
_entity.id
_entity.type
_entity.pdbx_description
1 polymer ?
#
loop_
_entity_poly.entity_id
_entity_poly.type
_entity_poly.pdbx_seq_one_letter_code
_entity_poly.pdbx_strand_id
1 'polypeptide(L)'
;MAEFDFTQAIGEARAKYESIAKALDVDRLKADIKDLETQAAAPGLWDDPENAQKITSRLSAAESQLKRLNSASQRIDDVETLVELGHEEGDQDSLDEAQGEIGEIQKDLDQMEIQTLLDGEYDERSAVVTIRSGAGGVDAADFAQMLLRMY
;
A
#
# COMPACT_ATOMS: atom_id res chain seq x y z
N MET A 1 -12.35 -2.63 30.84
CA MET A 1 -11.71 -2.68 29.49
C MET A 1 -11.09 -1.32 29.27
N ALA A 2 -9.87 -1.27 28.72
CA ALA A 2 -9.28 0.03 28.37
C ALA A 2 -10.11 0.63 27.24
N GLU A 3 -10.52 1.89 27.42
CA GLU A 3 -11.19 2.67 26.38
C GLU A 3 -10.21 2.83 25.22
N PHE A 4 -10.71 2.69 23.97
CA PHE A 4 -9.86 2.82 22.78
C PHE A 4 -9.38 4.27 22.63
N ASP A 5 -8.08 4.46 22.58
CA ASP A 5 -7.48 5.79 22.46
C ASP A 5 -7.41 6.21 21.00
N PHE A 6 -8.48 6.85 20.52
CA PHE A 6 -8.58 7.38 19.16
C PHE A 6 -7.48 8.40 18.84
N THR A 7 -7.14 9.27 19.80
CA THR A 7 -6.13 10.32 19.59
C THR A 7 -4.77 9.71 19.31
N GLN A 8 -4.40 8.71 20.10
CA GLN A 8 -3.15 8.00 19.90
C GLN A 8 -3.15 7.25 18.57
N ALA A 9 -4.22 6.49 18.27
CA ALA A 9 -4.30 5.66 17.07
C ALA A 9 -4.28 6.47 15.76
N ILE A 10 -5.00 7.60 15.72
CA ILE A 10 -4.97 8.54 14.59
C ILE A 10 -3.58 9.18 14.47
N GLY A 11 -2.98 9.59 15.58
CA GLY A 11 -1.63 10.16 15.61
C GLY A 11 -0.57 9.18 15.06
N GLU A 12 -0.64 7.91 15.43
CA GLU A 12 0.24 6.86 14.90
C GLU A 12 0.03 6.63 13.40
N ALA A 13 -1.22 6.58 12.92
CA ALA A 13 -1.53 6.45 11.51
C ALA A 13 -1.00 7.65 10.71
N ARG A 14 -1.16 8.87 11.21
CA ARG A 14 -0.68 10.10 10.58
C ARG A 14 0.85 10.15 10.52
N ALA A 15 1.54 9.79 11.59
CA ALA A 15 2.99 9.71 11.63
C ALA A 15 3.55 8.67 10.64
N LYS A 16 2.91 7.50 10.54
CA LYS A 16 3.27 6.46 9.57
C LYS A 16 3.04 6.94 8.13
N TYR A 17 1.91 7.56 7.84
CA TYR A 17 1.61 8.18 6.55
C TYR A 17 2.70 9.18 6.14
N GLU A 18 3.09 10.10 7.05
CA GLU A 18 4.14 11.09 6.78
C GLU A 18 5.50 10.44 6.48
N SER A 19 5.83 9.37 7.20
CA SER A 19 7.06 8.60 6.95
C SER A 19 7.06 7.98 5.55
N ILE A 20 5.96 7.36 5.14
CA ILE A 20 5.78 6.77 3.81
C ILE A 20 5.84 7.86 2.73
N ALA A 21 5.11 8.95 2.89
CA ALA A 21 5.08 10.07 1.95
C ALA A 21 6.47 10.69 1.74
N LYS A 22 7.25 10.81 2.81
CA LYS A 22 8.63 11.29 2.76
C LYS A 22 9.56 10.30 2.04
N ALA A 23 9.42 9.01 2.32
CA ALA A 23 10.24 7.97 1.68
C ALA A 23 9.94 7.85 0.17
N LEU A 24 8.68 8.03 -0.23
CA LEU A 24 8.24 8.04 -1.63
C LEU A 24 8.63 9.30 -2.40
N ASP A 25 9.06 10.36 -1.74
CA ASP A 25 9.32 11.66 -2.37
C ASP A 25 8.16 12.10 -3.30
N VAL A 26 7.03 12.46 -2.67
CA VAL A 26 5.76 12.74 -3.39
C VAL A 26 5.93 13.80 -4.47
N ASP A 27 6.80 14.78 -4.28
CA ASP A 27 7.02 15.83 -5.28
C ASP A 27 7.72 15.27 -6.52
N ARG A 28 8.70 14.40 -6.31
CA ARG A 28 9.36 13.67 -7.40
C ARG A 28 8.38 12.73 -8.10
N LEU A 29 7.57 11.99 -7.36
CA LEU A 29 6.56 11.09 -7.93
C LEU A 29 5.56 11.85 -8.83
N LYS A 30 5.10 13.04 -8.41
CA LYS A 30 4.23 13.90 -9.23
C LYS A 30 4.94 14.42 -10.48
N ALA A 31 6.22 14.76 -10.39
CA ALA A 31 7.01 15.18 -11.55
C ALA A 31 7.21 14.04 -12.54
N ASP A 32 7.50 12.83 -12.05
CA ASP A 32 7.66 11.63 -12.88
C ASP A 32 6.35 11.26 -13.59
N ILE A 33 5.19 11.36 -12.91
CA ILE A 33 3.86 11.15 -13.52
C ILE A 33 3.66 12.12 -14.68
N LYS A 34 3.90 13.42 -14.47
CA LYS A 34 3.74 14.43 -15.50
C LYS A 34 4.65 14.21 -16.71
N ASP A 35 5.88 13.76 -16.49
CA ASP A 35 6.80 13.42 -17.56
C ASP A 35 6.34 12.18 -18.33
N LEU A 36 5.89 11.13 -17.62
CA LEU A 36 5.33 9.92 -18.22
C LEU A 36 4.03 10.19 -19.00
N GLU A 37 3.15 11.07 -18.51
CA GLU A 37 1.96 11.53 -19.24
C GLU A 37 2.35 12.21 -20.57
N THR A 38 3.39 13.05 -20.52
CA THR A 38 3.90 13.74 -21.72
C THR A 38 4.46 12.72 -22.73
N GLN A 39 5.21 11.72 -22.27
CA GLN A 39 5.69 10.63 -23.11
C GLN A 39 4.56 9.77 -23.67
N ALA A 40 3.53 9.49 -22.86
CA ALA A 40 2.36 8.70 -23.25
C ALA A 40 1.51 9.41 -24.32
N ALA A 41 1.50 10.75 -24.30
CA ALA A 41 0.79 11.58 -25.29
C ALA A 41 1.60 11.86 -26.56
N ALA A 42 2.86 11.42 -26.63
CA ALA A 42 3.73 11.73 -27.78
C ALA A 42 3.22 11.05 -29.07
N PRO A 43 3.18 11.79 -30.21
CA PRO A 43 2.89 11.19 -31.51
C PRO A 43 3.95 10.13 -31.85
N GLY A 44 3.52 8.96 -32.26
CA GLY A 44 4.43 7.86 -32.61
C GLY A 44 4.82 6.95 -31.45
N LEU A 45 4.28 7.15 -30.24
CA LEU A 45 4.51 6.20 -29.13
C LEU A 45 4.20 4.75 -29.53
N TRP A 46 3.13 4.55 -30.27
CA TRP A 46 2.63 3.24 -30.68
C TRP A 46 3.39 2.64 -31.90
N ASP A 47 4.33 3.36 -32.47
CA ASP A 47 5.24 2.84 -33.50
C ASP A 47 6.21 1.80 -32.89
N ASP A 48 6.45 1.90 -31.57
CA ASP A 48 7.17 0.90 -30.77
C ASP A 48 6.29 0.38 -29.64
N PRO A 49 5.57 -0.75 -29.85
CA PRO A 49 4.65 -1.31 -28.86
C PRO A 49 5.31 -1.72 -27.54
N GLU A 50 6.57 -2.13 -27.56
CA GLU A 50 7.31 -2.53 -26.36
C GLU A 50 7.60 -1.31 -25.48
N ASN A 51 8.05 -0.22 -26.09
CA ASN A 51 8.29 1.04 -25.40
C ASN A 51 6.97 1.64 -24.89
N ALA A 52 5.91 1.61 -25.68
CA ALA A 52 4.58 2.08 -25.30
C ALA A 52 4.07 1.34 -24.05
N GLN A 53 4.22 0.02 -24.02
CA GLN A 53 3.82 -0.80 -22.87
C GLN A 53 4.64 -0.45 -21.62
N LYS A 54 5.94 -0.23 -21.75
CA LYS A 54 6.80 0.20 -20.61
C LYS A 54 6.36 1.54 -20.03
N ILE A 55 6.13 2.53 -20.90
CA ILE A 55 5.72 3.87 -20.46
C ILE A 55 4.36 3.83 -19.80
N THR A 56 3.35 3.19 -20.42
CA THR A 56 1.99 3.13 -19.88
C THR A 56 1.92 2.33 -18.58
N SER A 57 2.69 1.24 -18.45
CA SER A 57 2.75 0.46 -17.20
C SER A 57 3.37 1.26 -16.07
N ARG A 58 4.48 1.99 -16.33
CA ARG A 58 5.12 2.86 -15.34
C ARG A 58 4.20 4.00 -14.92
N LEU A 59 3.51 4.64 -15.87
CA LEU A 59 2.54 5.69 -15.59
C LEU A 59 1.43 5.16 -14.68
N SER A 60 0.81 4.04 -15.04
CA SER A 60 -0.27 3.43 -14.25
C SER A 60 0.19 3.04 -12.84
N ALA A 61 1.41 2.52 -12.68
CA ALA A 61 1.97 2.19 -11.38
C ALA A 61 2.17 3.45 -10.51
N ALA A 62 2.78 4.51 -11.08
CA ALA A 62 3.02 5.77 -10.37
C ALA A 62 1.72 6.48 -9.98
N GLU A 63 0.73 6.53 -10.87
CA GLU A 63 -0.60 7.09 -10.58
C GLU A 63 -1.31 6.30 -9.48
N SER A 64 -1.25 4.96 -9.53
CA SER A 64 -1.85 4.09 -8.51
C SER A 64 -1.21 4.31 -7.14
N GLN A 65 0.10 4.47 -7.09
CA GLN A 65 0.84 4.75 -5.86
C GLN A 65 0.44 6.10 -5.25
N LEU A 66 0.40 7.15 -6.07
CA LEU A 66 -0.04 8.48 -5.63
C LEU A 66 -1.50 8.48 -5.16
N LYS A 67 -2.38 7.78 -5.88
CA LYS A 67 -3.79 7.64 -5.54
C LYS A 67 -3.98 6.94 -4.19
N ARG A 68 -3.26 5.85 -3.94
CA ARG A 68 -3.31 5.13 -2.66
C ARG A 68 -2.86 6.02 -1.51
N LEU A 69 -1.77 6.76 -1.70
CA LEU A 69 -1.27 7.69 -0.69
C LEU A 69 -2.28 8.79 -0.37
N ASN A 70 -2.87 9.42 -1.38
CA ASN A 70 -3.91 10.45 -1.20
C ASN A 70 -5.16 9.88 -0.52
N SER A 71 -5.59 8.67 -0.90
CA SER A 71 -6.72 8.00 -0.26
C SER A 71 -6.46 7.71 1.21
N ALA A 72 -5.25 7.28 1.58
CA ALA A 72 -4.90 7.06 2.99
C ALA A 72 -4.98 8.36 3.81
N SER A 73 -4.48 9.48 3.29
CA SER A 73 -4.60 10.79 3.95
C SER A 73 -6.05 11.18 4.18
N GLN A 74 -6.88 11.06 3.14
CA GLN A 74 -8.30 11.42 3.21
C GLN A 74 -9.03 10.54 4.23
N ARG A 75 -8.80 9.23 4.24
CA ARG A 75 -9.41 8.32 5.20
C ARG A 75 -9.03 8.65 6.65
N ILE A 76 -7.79 9.08 6.90
CA ILE A 76 -7.37 9.53 8.24
C ILE A 76 -8.15 10.78 8.64
N ASP A 77 -8.32 11.77 7.74
CA ASP A 77 -9.06 12.98 8.02
C ASP A 77 -10.56 12.70 8.22
N ASP A 78 -11.13 11.78 7.43
CA ASP A 78 -12.54 11.38 7.54
C ASP A 78 -12.80 10.66 8.88
N VAL A 79 -11.89 9.79 9.33
CA VAL A 79 -12.01 9.11 10.63
C VAL A 79 -11.87 10.10 11.79
N GLU A 80 -10.96 11.07 11.72
CA GLU A 80 -10.83 12.11 12.73
C GLU A 80 -12.15 12.88 12.89
N THR A 81 -12.77 13.26 11.78
CA THR A 81 -14.09 13.92 11.77
C THR A 81 -15.18 13.01 12.33
N LEU A 82 -15.19 11.72 11.98
CA LEU A 82 -16.17 10.77 12.48
C LEU A 82 -16.06 10.58 14.02
N VAL A 83 -14.84 10.55 14.54
CA VAL A 83 -14.59 10.47 15.99
C VAL A 83 -15.07 11.74 16.71
N GLU A 84 -14.80 12.93 16.16
CA GLU A 84 -15.28 14.20 16.72
C GLU A 84 -16.80 14.22 16.81
N LEU A 85 -17.49 13.91 15.71
CA LEU A 85 -18.95 13.86 15.66
C LEU A 85 -19.53 12.80 16.61
N GLY A 86 -18.93 11.60 16.62
CA GLY A 86 -19.36 10.52 17.52
C GLY A 86 -19.27 10.90 19.00
N HIS A 87 -18.24 11.63 19.39
CA HIS A 87 -18.11 12.16 20.75
C HIS A 87 -19.10 13.28 21.07
N GLU A 88 -19.32 14.22 20.12
CA GLU A 88 -20.26 15.33 20.32
C GLU A 88 -21.71 14.86 20.46
N GLU A 89 -22.11 13.88 19.66
CA GLU A 89 -23.46 13.34 19.64
C GLU A 89 -23.68 12.17 20.65
N GLY A 90 -22.59 11.64 21.22
CA GLY A 90 -22.62 10.45 22.07
C GLY A 90 -23.02 9.18 21.30
N ASP A 91 -22.69 9.13 20.00
CA ASP A 91 -23.01 8.04 19.09
C ASP A 91 -21.92 6.95 19.14
N GLN A 92 -22.22 5.88 19.87
CA GLN A 92 -21.30 4.75 20.02
C GLN A 92 -21.11 3.97 18.70
N ASP A 93 -22.13 3.91 17.86
CA ASP A 93 -22.05 3.18 16.59
C ASP A 93 -21.02 3.86 15.66
N SER A 94 -21.02 5.19 15.61
CA SER A 94 -20.01 5.96 14.86
C SER A 94 -18.59 5.78 15.41
N LEU A 95 -18.44 5.66 16.73
CA LEU A 95 -17.13 5.40 17.34
C LEU A 95 -16.64 3.98 17.06
N ASP A 96 -17.52 2.99 17.05
CA ASP A 96 -17.19 1.60 16.71
C ASP A 96 -16.79 1.48 15.22
N GLU A 97 -17.48 2.21 14.31
CA GLU A 97 -17.12 2.31 12.90
C GLU A 97 -15.74 2.96 12.73
N ALA A 98 -15.48 4.07 13.41
CA ALA A 98 -14.18 4.76 13.39
C ALA A 98 -13.04 3.85 13.86
N GLN A 99 -13.25 3.06 14.90
CA GLN A 99 -12.26 2.10 15.39
C GLN A 99 -11.96 1.02 14.33
N GLY A 100 -12.99 0.51 13.66
CA GLY A 100 -12.82 -0.45 12.57
C GLY A 100 -12.03 0.13 11.41
N GLU A 101 -12.36 1.35 11.00
CA GLU A 101 -11.70 2.04 9.88
C GLU A 101 -10.22 2.35 10.20
N ILE A 102 -9.89 2.76 11.43
CA ILE A 102 -8.50 2.93 11.87
C ILE A 102 -7.70 1.63 11.70
N GLY A 103 -8.28 0.49 12.06
CA GLY A 103 -7.64 -0.82 11.88
C GLY A 103 -7.34 -1.15 10.41
N GLU A 104 -8.26 -0.81 9.51
CA GLU A 104 -8.04 -1.01 8.06
C GLU A 104 -7.00 -0.01 7.50
N ILE A 105 -7.03 1.25 7.92
CA ILE A 105 -6.02 2.25 7.54
C ILE A 105 -4.62 1.80 7.98
N GLN A 106 -4.47 1.29 9.19
CA GLN A 106 -3.18 0.80 9.69
C GLN A 106 -2.64 -0.36 8.84
N LYS A 107 -3.49 -1.33 8.49
CA LYS A 107 -3.10 -2.44 7.60
C LYS A 107 -2.67 -1.94 6.21
N ASP A 108 -3.41 -0.99 5.64
CA ASP A 108 -3.08 -0.41 4.34
C ASP A 108 -1.73 0.33 4.39
N LEU A 109 -1.50 1.10 5.45
CA LEU A 109 -0.23 1.81 5.68
C LEU A 109 0.94 0.83 5.89
N ASP A 110 0.74 -0.27 6.62
CA ASP A 110 1.75 -1.33 6.78
C ASP A 110 2.16 -1.94 5.43
N GLN A 111 1.17 -2.21 4.56
CA GLN A 111 1.45 -2.71 3.22
C GLN A 111 2.19 -1.70 2.35
N MET A 112 1.81 -0.41 2.43
CA MET A 112 2.49 0.66 1.69
C MET A 112 3.93 0.84 2.18
N GLU A 113 4.17 0.76 3.48
CA GLU A 113 5.50 0.85 4.07
C GLU A 113 6.41 -0.28 3.57
N ILE A 114 5.91 -1.53 3.58
CA ILE A 114 6.64 -2.67 3.05
C ILE A 114 6.99 -2.47 1.57
N GLN A 115 6.03 -2.02 0.75
CA GLN A 115 6.25 -1.76 -0.68
C GLN A 115 7.27 -0.65 -0.90
N THR A 116 7.27 0.38 -0.06
CA THR A 116 8.24 1.49 -0.13
C THR A 116 9.66 1.05 0.25
N LEU A 117 9.78 0.09 1.17
CA LEU A 117 11.07 -0.50 1.56
C LEU A 117 11.62 -1.49 0.52
N LEU A 118 10.74 -2.08 -0.31
CA LEU A 118 11.09 -3.01 -1.38
C LEU A 118 11.19 -2.26 -2.72
N ASP A 119 12.16 -1.36 -2.83
CA ASP A 119 12.43 -0.53 -4.02
C ASP A 119 13.66 -1.03 -4.81
N GLY A 120 13.96 -2.31 -4.75
CA GLY A 120 15.02 -2.94 -5.52
C GLY A 120 14.60 -3.23 -6.98
N GLU A 121 15.57 -3.24 -7.90
CA GLU A 121 15.36 -3.49 -9.35
C GLU A 121 14.54 -4.76 -9.64
N TYR A 122 14.54 -5.72 -8.71
CA TYR A 122 13.90 -7.04 -8.86
C TYR A 122 12.67 -7.22 -7.96
N ASP A 123 12.37 -6.28 -7.06
CA ASP A 123 11.33 -6.44 -6.04
C ASP A 123 9.91 -6.43 -6.62
N GLU A 124 9.71 -5.78 -7.76
CA GLU A 124 8.45 -5.79 -8.51
C GLU A 124 8.27 -7.01 -9.42
N ARG A 125 9.30 -7.86 -9.55
CA ARG A 125 9.24 -9.01 -10.46
C ARG A 125 8.64 -10.23 -9.79
N SER A 126 7.90 -11.02 -10.57
CA SER A 126 7.44 -12.33 -10.13
C SER A 126 8.61 -13.24 -9.79
N ALA A 127 8.56 -13.92 -8.64
CA ALA A 127 9.57 -14.86 -8.21
C ALA A 127 9.15 -16.30 -8.50
N VAL A 128 10.11 -17.13 -8.88
CA VAL A 128 9.94 -18.59 -8.93
C VAL A 128 10.46 -19.18 -7.63
N VAL A 129 9.57 -19.72 -6.80
CA VAL A 129 9.94 -20.36 -5.54
C VAL A 129 10.03 -21.87 -5.75
N THR A 130 11.19 -22.44 -5.45
CA THR A 130 11.40 -23.88 -5.49
C THR A 130 11.56 -24.42 -4.07
N ILE A 131 10.65 -25.29 -3.65
CA ILE A 131 10.70 -25.96 -2.35
C ILE A 131 11.14 -27.40 -2.56
N ARG A 132 12.20 -27.81 -1.87
CA ARG A 132 12.75 -29.16 -1.96
C ARG A 132 12.74 -29.79 -0.57
N SER A 133 12.22 -31.02 -0.48
CA SER A 133 12.38 -31.83 0.73
C SER A 133 13.85 -32.26 0.89
N GLY A 134 14.37 -32.09 2.11
CA GLY A 134 15.71 -32.64 2.48
C GLY A 134 15.65 -34.09 2.87
N ALA A 135 16.70 -34.56 3.56
CA ALA A 135 16.78 -35.93 4.13
C ALA A 135 15.79 -36.02 5.33
N GLY A 136 14.66 -36.66 5.16
CA GLY A 136 13.62 -36.78 6.22
C GLY A 136 12.44 -37.66 5.81
N GLY A 137 12.55 -38.38 4.70
CA GLY A 137 11.52 -39.31 4.25
C GLY A 137 10.19 -38.63 3.91
N VAL A 138 9.08 -39.32 4.23
CA VAL A 138 7.72 -38.85 3.91
C VAL A 138 7.39 -37.56 4.65
N ASP A 139 7.76 -37.40 5.91
CA ASP A 139 7.47 -36.23 6.73
C ASP A 139 8.08 -34.96 6.16
N ALA A 140 9.31 -35.05 5.60
CA ALA A 140 9.95 -33.92 4.95
C ALA A 140 9.25 -33.53 3.63
N ALA A 141 8.73 -34.51 2.89
CA ALA A 141 7.95 -34.28 1.67
C ALA A 141 6.61 -33.61 1.99
N ASP A 142 5.91 -34.07 3.02
CA ASP A 142 4.63 -33.50 3.48
C ASP A 142 4.82 -32.06 3.97
N PHE A 143 5.90 -31.79 4.71
CA PHE A 143 6.23 -30.44 5.13
C PHE A 143 6.53 -29.50 3.95
N ALA A 144 7.29 -29.96 2.96
CA ALA A 144 7.55 -29.21 1.75
C ALA A 144 6.25 -28.89 0.97
N GLN A 145 5.32 -29.85 0.91
CA GLN A 145 4.01 -29.65 0.29
C GLN A 145 3.16 -28.65 1.08
N MET A 146 3.21 -28.66 2.40
CA MET A 146 2.54 -27.70 3.26
C MET A 146 3.08 -26.27 3.02
N LEU A 147 4.40 -26.11 2.93
CA LEU A 147 5.03 -24.83 2.60
C LEU A 147 4.62 -24.33 1.21
N LEU A 148 4.55 -25.23 0.21
CA LEU A 148 4.11 -24.86 -1.14
C LEU A 148 2.69 -24.30 -1.14
N ARG A 149 1.79 -24.88 -0.35
CA ARG A 149 0.40 -24.38 -0.22
C ARG A 149 0.33 -23.06 0.54
N MET A 150 1.21 -22.85 1.49
CA MET A 150 1.27 -21.61 2.27
C MET A 150 1.70 -20.43 1.40
N TYR A 151 2.71 -20.62 0.56
CA TYR A 151 3.23 -19.59 -0.35
C TYR A 151 2.39 -19.43 -1.62
#